data_773dece0f43deb4aaa7e3f35b078caff
#
_entry.id   773dece0f43deb4aaa7e3f35b078caff
#
_cell.length_a   1.000
_cell.length_b   1.000
_cell.length_c   1.000
_cell.angle_alpha   90.00
_cell.angle_beta   90.00
_cell.angle_gamma   90.00
#
_symmetry.space_group_name_H-M   'P 1'
#
loop_
_entity.id
_entity.type
_entity.pdbx_description
1 polymer ?
#
loop_
_entity_poly.entity_id
_entity_poly.type
_entity_poly.pdbx_seq_one_letter_code
_entity_poly.pdbx_strand_id
1 'polypeptide(L)'
;VSTATIEIAHDVEWLPPLKPGWTLRPLWSMFERIKDVDHPSEQMLSVFRDYGVVAKDSRRNLNQTAENRSIYQLVHPGWLVTNRMKAWQGSVGISPLRGIVSGHYICFAPRHREDHRYLNWLFRSAPYTHAYALKSRGVRIGQVEIDNDEYKLLPILLPPVDVQRAIADYLDRETARIDTLIQEQQRLVEMLRERRQAAADTELGARVGTSQRLKWFLEELDIRANEVPEDLPLMSVSIDWGVRRRDEVTADEARAADLSNYKVCRRGDLVINRMRAFQGALGLAPEDGIVSPDYAVLRAVPQVNGEWLAAAMKTGRFVSEMACRIKGIGSAELGAARTPRINVRDLCDIQLDVPDPGMQADEVARIRRVFDEIDTLITETENFIELAQERRAALITAAVTGQIDVREVA
;
A
#
# COMPACT_ATOMS: atom_id res chain seq x y z
N VAL A 1 -18.68 -5.05 -48.79
CA VAL A 1 -17.64 -4.08 -48.37
C VAL A 1 -16.48 -4.92 -47.93
N SER A 2 -15.41 -4.92 -48.74
CA SER A 2 -14.16 -5.69 -48.54
C SER A 2 -13.54 -5.29 -47.22
N THR A 3 -13.41 -6.25 -46.28
CA THR A 3 -12.59 -6.13 -45.06
C THR A 3 -11.14 -6.18 -45.51
N ALA A 4 -10.54 -5.02 -45.73
CA ALA A 4 -9.10 -4.93 -45.85
C ALA A 4 -8.51 -5.35 -44.49
N THR A 5 -7.93 -6.54 -44.48
CA THR A 5 -7.06 -6.99 -43.37
C THR A 5 -5.83 -6.11 -43.45
N ILE A 6 -5.75 -5.10 -42.60
CA ILE A 6 -4.52 -4.32 -42.43
C ILE A 6 -3.56 -5.25 -41.71
N GLU A 7 -2.59 -5.80 -42.44
CA GLU A 7 -1.45 -6.52 -41.85
C GLU A 7 -0.66 -5.50 -40.99
N ILE A 8 -0.85 -5.62 -39.67
CA ILE A 8 0.09 -5.03 -38.73
C ILE A 8 1.36 -5.85 -38.85
N ALA A 9 2.52 -5.20 -38.91
CA ALA A 9 3.81 -5.87 -38.92
C ALA A 9 3.81 -7.00 -37.87
N HIS A 10 4.20 -8.20 -38.27
CA HIS A 10 4.09 -9.42 -37.47
C HIS A 10 4.93 -9.40 -36.17
N ASP A 11 5.86 -8.44 -36.01
CA ASP A 11 6.74 -8.33 -34.84
C ASP A 11 6.41 -7.08 -34.01
N VAL A 12 5.74 -7.33 -32.90
CA VAL A 12 5.50 -6.33 -31.85
C VAL A 12 6.43 -6.70 -30.70
N GLU A 13 7.50 -5.93 -30.49
CA GLU A 13 8.59 -6.23 -29.54
C GLU A 13 8.13 -6.61 -28.11
N TRP A 14 6.98 -6.08 -27.67
CA TRP A 14 6.44 -6.33 -26.34
C TRP A 14 5.43 -7.50 -26.27
N LEU A 15 5.16 -8.17 -27.39
CA LEU A 15 4.36 -9.40 -27.47
C LEU A 15 5.22 -10.58 -27.89
N PRO A 16 4.91 -11.80 -27.41
CA PRO A 16 5.56 -13.00 -27.94
C PRO A 16 5.18 -13.23 -29.40
N PRO A 17 5.93 -14.08 -30.12
CA PRO A 17 5.59 -14.47 -31.49
C PRO A 17 4.14 -14.99 -31.60
N LEU A 18 3.46 -14.56 -32.66
CA LEU A 18 2.08 -14.88 -32.89
C LEU A 18 1.86 -16.38 -33.12
N LYS A 19 0.95 -16.99 -32.37
CA LYS A 19 0.59 -18.41 -32.53
C LYS A 19 -0.25 -18.62 -33.80
N PRO A 20 -0.23 -19.83 -34.40
CA PRO A 20 -1.11 -20.18 -35.50
C PRO A 20 -2.58 -19.99 -35.13
N GLY A 21 -3.34 -19.32 -35.99
CA GLY A 21 -4.75 -19.01 -35.78
C GLY A 21 -5.04 -17.80 -34.90
N TRP A 22 -4.02 -17.18 -34.29
CA TRP A 22 -4.16 -15.92 -33.59
C TRP A 22 -3.96 -14.74 -34.54
N THR A 23 -4.63 -13.61 -34.28
CA THR A 23 -4.58 -12.43 -35.15
C THR A 23 -4.28 -11.18 -34.33
N LEU A 24 -3.75 -10.16 -34.98
CA LEU A 24 -3.60 -8.80 -34.43
C LEU A 24 -4.53 -7.85 -35.15
N ARG A 25 -5.28 -7.07 -34.39
CA ARG A 25 -6.13 -6.02 -34.94
C ARG A 25 -5.87 -4.70 -34.21
N PRO A 26 -5.79 -3.55 -34.92
CA PRO A 26 -5.61 -2.26 -34.27
C PRO A 26 -6.87 -1.88 -33.49
N LEU A 27 -6.70 -1.21 -32.34
CA LEU A 27 -7.78 -0.82 -31.43
C LEU A 27 -8.91 -0.08 -32.15
N TRP A 28 -8.58 0.83 -33.05
CA TRP A 28 -9.58 1.60 -33.82
C TRP A 28 -10.50 0.74 -34.69
N SER A 29 -10.05 -0.44 -35.11
CA SER A 29 -10.88 -1.36 -35.91
C SER A 29 -11.90 -2.13 -35.08
N MET A 30 -11.70 -2.17 -33.78
CA MET A 30 -12.51 -2.92 -32.82
C MET A 30 -13.38 -2.04 -31.95
N PHE A 31 -12.98 -0.79 -31.76
CA PHE A 31 -13.63 0.14 -30.85
C PHE A 31 -13.83 1.51 -31.48
N GLU A 32 -14.95 2.16 -31.15
CA GLU A 32 -15.26 3.52 -31.52
C GLU A 32 -15.23 4.42 -30.30
N ARG A 33 -14.45 5.51 -30.36
CA ARG A 33 -14.45 6.52 -29.32
C ARG A 33 -15.79 7.25 -29.29
N ILE A 34 -16.46 7.21 -28.13
CA ILE A 34 -17.71 7.89 -27.88
C ILE A 34 -17.55 8.82 -26.68
N LYS A 35 -18.19 9.99 -26.78
CA LYS A 35 -18.33 10.92 -25.68
C LYS A 35 -19.83 11.21 -25.51
N ASP A 36 -20.45 10.50 -24.59
CA ASP A 36 -21.84 10.67 -24.18
C ASP A 36 -21.88 11.30 -22.79
N VAL A 37 -22.44 12.45 -22.63
CA VAL A 37 -22.45 13.28 -21.42
C VAL A 37 -23.85 13.65 -21.01
N ASP A 38 -24.01 14.36 -19.88
CA ASP A 38 -25.29 14.81 -19.34
C ASP A 38 -26.16 13.71 -18.72
N HIS A 39 -25.52 12.80 -18.01
CA HIS A 39 -26.16 11.72 -17.24
C HIS A 39 -25.82 11.80 -15.73
N PRO A 40 -26.12 12.92 -15.02
CA PRO A 40 -25.61 13.16 -13.66
C PRO A 40 -26.17 12.23 -12.60
N SER A 41 -27.28 11.55 -12.87
CA SER A 41 -27.95 10.60 -11.95
C SER A 41 -27.38 9.18 -11.98
N GLU A 42 -26.56 8.88 -12.99
CA GLU A 42 -25.97 7.54 -13.13
C GLU A 42 -24.91 7.26 -12.08
N GLN A 43 -24.67 5.96 -11.79
CA GLN A 43 -23.68 5.53 -10.82
C GLN A 43 -22.26 5.95 -11.25
N MET A 44 -21.50 6.45 -10.29
CA MET A 44 -20.09 6.77 -10.52
C MET A 44 -19.23 5.52 -10.62
N LEU A 45 -18.42 5.45 -11.68
CA LEU A 45 -17.45 4.39 -11.90
C LEU A 45 -16.02 4.93 -11.79
N SER A 46 -15.09 4.02 -11.46
CA SER A 46 -13.65 4.27 -11.46
C SER A 46 -12.91 3.07 -12.04
N VAL A 47 -11.74 3.32 -12.63
CA VAL A 47 -10.89 2.28 -13.17
C VAL A 47 -9.65 2.12 -12.30
N PHE A 48 -9.44 0.94 -11.79
CA PHE A 48 -8.26 0.57 -11.00
C PHE A 48 -7.43 -0.48 -11.74
N ARG A 49 -6.12 -0.44 -11.56
CA ARG A 49 -5.20 -1.42 -12.12
C ARG A 49 -5.63 -2.87 -11.80
N ASP A 50 -5.91 -3.14 -10.52
CA ASP A 50 -6.11 -4.51 -10.06
C ASP A 50 -7.55 -5.00 -10.19
N TYR A 51 -8.51 -4.08 -10.30
CA TYR A 51 -9.95 -4.42 -10.30
C TYR A 51 -10.66 -4.09 -11.61
N GLY A 52 -10.01 -3.33 -12.53
CA GLY A 52 -10.65 -2.81 -13.73
C GLY A 52 -11.71 -1.76 -13.40
N VAL A 53 -12.84 -1.77 -14.11
CA VAL A 53 -13.95 -0.84 -13.93
C VAL A 53 -14.87 -1.33 -12.82
N VAL A 54 -15.03 -0.52 -11.78
CA VAL A 54 -15.87 -0.83 -10.61
C VAL A 54 -16.66 0.42 -10.17
N ALA A 55 -17.70 0.23 -9.37
CA ALA A 55 -18.40 1.32 -8.73
C ALA A 55 -17.43 2.12 -7.81
N LYS A 56 -17.49 3.45 -7.89
CA LYS A 56 -16.55 4.33 -7.17
C LYS A 56 -16.65 4.19 -5.65
N ASP A 57 -17.85 3.96 -5.14
CA ASP A 57 -18.17 3.79 -3.72
C ASP A 57 -17.81 2.41 -3.16
N SER A 58 -17.58 1.42 -4.02
CA SER A 58 -17.16 0.07 -3.60
C SER A 58 -15.76 0.01 -2.99
N ARG A 59 -14.98 1.09 -3.09
CA ARG A 59 -13.59 1.17 -2.64
C ARG A 59 -13.26 2.53 -2.06
N ARG A 60 -12.33 2.59 -1.10
CA ARG A 60 -11.76 3.86 -0.62
C ARG A 60 -11.08 4.57 -1.79
N ASN A 61 -11.67 5.67 -2.24
CA ASN A 61 -11.12 6.52 -3.28
C ASN A 61 -10.86 7.90 -2.69
N LEU A 62 -9.59 8.33 -2.68
CA LEU A 62 -9.18 9.63 -2.16
C LEU A 62 -9.58 10.80 -3.06
N ASN A 63 -9.98 10.53 -4.32
CA ASN A 63 -10.36 11.58 -5.25
C ASN A 63 -11.77 12.07 -4.94
N GLN A 64 -11.90 13.36 -4.67
CA GLN A 64 -13.20 14.01 -4.51
C GLN A 64 -13.97 13.97 -5.83
N THR A 65 -15.26 13.78 -5.74
CA THR A 65 -16.16 13.87 -6.89
C THR A 65 -16.53 15.34 -7.09
N ALA A 66 -16.42 15.85 -8.32
CA ALA A 66 -16.91 17.19 -8.63
C ALA A 66 -18.44 17.26 -8.41
N GLU A 67 -18.91 18.40 -7.92
CA GLU A 67 -20.36 18.63 -7.73
C GLU A 67 -21.11 18.59 -9.06
N ASN A 68 -20.54 19.19 -10.11
CA ASN A 68 -21.10 19.13 -11.47
C ASN A 68 -20.68 17.84 -12.18
N ARG A 69 -21.62 16.94 -12.38
CA ARG A 69 -21.45 15.65 -13.05
C ARG A 69 -21.94 15.63 -14.50
N SER A 70 -22.50 16.73 -15.02
CA SER A 70 -23.03 16.81 -16.40
C SER A 70 -21.94 16.57 -17.45
N ILE A 71 -20.67 16.88 -17.15
CA ILE A 71 -19.54 16.67 -18.05
C ILE A 71 -18.98 15.23 -18.03
N TYR A 72 -19.53 14.37 -17.15
CA TYR A 72 -19.06 12.99 -17.03
C TYR A 72 -19.62 12.15 -18.18
N GLN A 73 -18.83 11.17 -18.60
CA GLN A 73 -19.11 10.35 -19.77
C GLN A 73 -19.82 9.07 -19.35
N LEU A 74 -20.92 8.76 -20.04
CA LEU A 74 -21.67 7.51 -19.86
C LEU A 74 -20.87 6.34 -20.42
N VAL A 75 -20.91 5.23 -19.72
CA VAL A 75 -20.28 3.95 -20.05
C VAL A 75 -21.32 2.85 -19.94
N HIS A 76 -21.31 1.93 -20.89
CA HIS A 76 -22.16 0.75 -20.90
C HIS A 76 -21.32 -0.53 -20.66
N PRO A 77 -21.96 -1.66 -20.27
CA PRO A 77 -21.30 -2.94 -20.25
C PRO A 77 -20.65 -3.29 -21.60
N GLY A 78 -19.43 -3.83 -21.55
CA GLY A 78 -18.64 -4.16 -22.73
C GLY A 78 -17.81 -3.01 -23.30
N TRP A 79 -17.97 -1.77 -22.80
CA TRP A 79 -17.16 -0.64 -23.26
C TRP A 79 -15.76 -0.66 -22.65
N LEU A 80 -14.77 -0.30 -23.46
CA LEU A 80 -13.40 -0.07 -23.00
C LEU A 80 -13.30 1.31 -22.37
N VAL A 81 -12.79 1.36 -21.14
CA VAL A 81 -12.61 2.59 -20.36
C VAL A 81 -11.14 2.73 -19.98
N THR A 82 -10.54 3.85 -20.35
CA THR A 82 -9.12 4.13 -20.15
C THR A 82 -8.94 5.41 -19.34
N ASN A 83 -8.25 5.35 -18.23
CA ASN A 83 -7.84 6.55 -17.50
C ASN A 83 -6.66 7.18 -18.23
N ARG A 84 -6.89 8.34 -18.86
CA ARG A 84 -5.90 9.02 -19.69
C ARG A 84 -4.58 9.30 -18.99
N MET A 85 -4.64 9.70 -17.72
CA MET A 85 -3.49 10.07 -16.89
C MET A 85 -2.79 8.87 -16.23
N LYS A 86 -3.46 7.70 -16.16
CA LYS A 86 -2.98 6.52 -15.43
C LYS A 86 -2.99 5.24 -16.27
N ALA A 87 -3.18 5.36 -17.60
CA ALA A 87 -3.10 4.21 -18.51
C ALA A 87 -1.75 3.51 -18.38
N TRP A 88 -0.66 4.26 -18.32
CA TRP A 88 0.70 3.75 -18.14
C TRP A 88 0.90 2.94 -16.83
N GLN A 89 -0.01 3.09 -15.86
CA GLN A 89 -0.06 2.28 -14.63
C GLN A 89 -1.04 1.10 -14.74
N GLY A 90 -1.69 0.90 -15.91
CA GLY A 90 -2.65 -0.18 -16.12
C GLY A 90 -4.11 0.18 -15.73
N SER A 91 -4.44 1.46 -15.55
CA SER A 91 -5.84 1.88 -15.29
C SER A 91 -6.68 1.87 -16.58
N VAL A 92 -6.86 0.68 -17.12
CA VAL A 92 -7.62 0.37 -18.34
C VAL A 92 -8.48 -0.87 -18.08
N GLY A 93 -9.67 -0.97 -18.67
CA GLY A 93 -10.49 -2.17 -18.55
C GLY A 93 -11.79 -2.11 -19.33
N ILE A 94 -12.38 -3.29 -19.56
CA ILE A 94 -13.74 -3.41 -20.11
C ILE A 94 -14.73 -3.28 -18.96
N SER A 95 -15.70 -2.40 -19.11
CA SER A 95 -16.72 -2.19 -18.08
C SER A 95 -17.73 -3.33 -18.03
N PRO A 96 -17.94 -3.97 -16.87
CA PRO A 96 -19.08 -4.85 -16.67
C PRO A 96 -20.35 -4.09 -16.27
N LEU A 97 -20.24 -2.77 -15.98
CA LEU A 97 -21.29 -1.95 -15.39
C LEU A 97 -21.69 -0.81 -16.33
N ARG A 98 -22.94 -0.36 -16.18
CA ARG A 98 -23.42 0.93 -16.68
C ARG A 98 -23.18 1.99 -15.62
N GLY A 99 -22.71 3.17 -16.03
CA GLY A 99 -22.49 4.30 -15.13
C GLY A 99 -21.67 5.39 -15.78
N ILE A 100 -21.20 6.36 -15.00
CA ILE A 100 -20.45 7.52 -15.51
C ILE A 100 -19.02 7.57 -14.96
N VAL A 101 -18.10 8.01 -15.81
CA VAL A 101 -16.70 8.27 -15.48
C VAL A 101 -16.34 9.73 -15.72
N SER A 102 -15.34 10.26 -15.01
CA SER A 102 -14.94 11.67 -15.16
C SER A 102 -14.39 11.98 -16.55
N GLY A 103 -14.27 13.27 -16.88
CA GLY A 103 -13.75 13.73 -18.17
C GLY A 103 -12.29 13.34 -18.48
N HIS A 104 -11.54 12.84 -17.48
CA HIS A 104 -10.17 12.34 -17.66
C HIS A 104 -10.11 10.92 -18.24
N TYR A 105 -11.26 10.27 -18.44
CA TYR A 105 -11.32 8.96 -19.07
C TYR A 105 -11.62 9.08 -20.57
N ILE A 106 -11.16 8.08 -21.31
CA ILE A 106 -11.50 7.87 -22.71
C ILE A 106 -12.40 6.64 -22.75
N CYS A 107 -13.59 6.79 -23.36
CA CYS A 107 -14.58 5.73 -23.46
C CYS A 107 -14.72 5.28 -24.90
N PHE A 108 -14.77 3.96 -25.12
CA PHE A 108 -14.86 3.36 -26.43
C PHE A 108 -15.98 2.31 -26.46
N ALA A 109 -16.92 2.47 -27.36
CA ALA A 109 -17.94 1.46 -27.64
C ALA A 109 -17.37 0.31 -28.49
N PRO A 110 -17.76 -0.94 -28.25
CA PRO A 110 -17.28 -2.09 -29.02
C PRO A 110 -17.93 -2.13 -30.43
N ARG A 111 -17.10 -2.45 -31.44
CA ARG A 111 -17.50 -2.75 -32.82
C ARG A 111 -17.14 -4.19 -33.22
N HIS A 112 -17.01 -5.07 -32.22
CA HIS A 112 -16.57 -6.46 -32.36
C HIS A 112 -17.50 -7.41 -31.62
N ARG A 113 -17.26 -8.73 -31.80
CA ARG A 113 -17.97 -9.82 -31.10
C ARG A 113 -17.03 -10.68 -30.24
N GLU A 114 -15.84 -10.17 -29.94
CA GLU A 114 -14.86 -10.85 -29.10
C GLU A 114 -15.34 -10.96 -27.65
N ASP A 115 -14.81 -11.91 -26.91
CA ASP A 115 -15.17 -12.11 -25.51
C ASP A 115 -14.68 -10.94 -24.63
N HIS A 116 -15.60 -10.28 -23.92
CA HIS A 116 -15.31 -9.08 -23.12
C HIS A 116 -14.44 -9.39 -21.88
N ARG A 117 -14.55 -10.59 -21.31
CA ARG A 117 -13.75 -11.02 -20.15
C ARG A 117 -12.30 -11.25 -20.57
N TYR A 118 -12.10 -11.96 -21.70
CA TYR A 118 -10.78 -12.11 -22.29
C TYR A 118 -10.12 -10.77 -22.57
N LEU A 119 -10.82 -9.84 -23.23
CA LEU A 119 -10.29 -8.51 -23.50
C LEU A 119 -9.99 -7.73 -22.23
N ASN A 120 -10.80 -7.87 -21.18
CA ASN A 120 -10.52 -7.24 -19.89
C ASN A 120 -9.23 -7.77 -19.26
N TRP A 121 -8.97 -9.08 -19.32
CA TRP A 121 -7.71 -9.69 -18.88
C TRP A 121 -6.53 -9.23 -19.73
N LEU A 122 -6.70 -9.21 -21.05
CA LEU A 122 -5.68 -8.78 -22.00
C LEU A 122 -5.26 -7.34 -21.74
N PHE A 123 -6.19 -6.40 -21.69
CA PHE A 123 -5.91 -4.97 -21.49
C PHE A 123 -5.29 -4.64 -20.15
N ARG A 124 -5.44 -5.49 -19.15
CA ARG A 124 -4.89 -5.33 -17.79
C ARG A 124 -3.61 -6.13 -17.57
N SER A 125 -3.17 -6.89 -18.55
CA SER A 125 -1.95 -7.70 -18.46
C SER A 125 -0.68 -6.82 -18.46
N ALA A 126 0.42 -7.38 -17.94
CA ALA A 126 1.70 -6.67 -17.90
C ALA A 126 2.22 -6.22 -19.27
N PRO A 127 2.15 -7.02 -20.35
CA PRO A 127 2.55 -6.58 -21.69
C PRO A 127 1.78 -5.33 -22.16
N TYR A 128 0.46 -5.30 -21.93
CA TYR A 128 -0.36 -4.15 -22.34
C TYR A 128 -0.10 -2.92 -21.47
N THR A 129 0.14 -3.09 -20.17
CA THR A 129 0.54 -2.00 -19.28
C THR A 129 1.88 -1.40 -19.75
N HIS A 130 2.83 -2.23 -20.15
CA HIS A 130 4.10 -1.78 -20.75
C HIS A 130 3.85 -1.02 -22.07
N ALA A 131 3.00 -1.54 -22.96
CA ALA A 131 2.63 -0.88 -24.20
C ALA A 131 1.99 0.51 -23.98
N TYR A 132 1.14 0.66 -22.95
CA TYR A 132 0.59 1.97 -22.59
C TYR A 132 1.68 2.93 -22.11
N ALA A 133 2.67 2.47 -21.37
CA ALA A 133 3.79 3.30 -20.95
C ALA A 133 4.61 3.79 -22.17
N LEU A 134 4.90 2.92 -23.13
CA LEU A 134 5.58 3.29 -24.38
C LEU A 134 4.80 4.32 -25.23
N LYS A 135 3.46 4.28 -25.17
CA LYS A 135 2.56 5.17 -25.91
C LYS A 135 2.09 6.38 -25.09
N SER A 136 2.68 6.61 -23.93
CA SER A 136 2.37 7.75 -23.08
C SER A 136 3.48 8.79 -23.14
N ARG A 137 3.11 10.07 -23.14
CA ARG A 137 4.04 11.21 -23.20
C ARG A 137 3.91 12.07 -21.96
N GLY A 138 5.02 12.61 -21.46
CA GLY A 138 5.07 13.53 -20.32
C GLY A 138 6.40 13.44 -19.59
N VAL A 139 6.84 14.56 -19.00
CA VAL A 139 8.17 14.68 -18.37
C VAL A 139 8.09 14.51 -16.84
N ARG A 140 6.90 14.65 -16.23
CA ARG A 140 6.70 14.59 -14.77
C ARG A 140 5.61 13.59 -14.41
N ILE A 141 5.79 12.90 -13.30
CA ILE A 141 4.75 12.08 -12.67
C ILE A 141 3.52 12.98 -12.43
N GLY A 142 2.36 12.61 -12.96
CA GLY A 142 1.14 13.42 -12.93
C GLY A 142 0.87 14.26 -14.20
N GLN A 143 1.83 14.35 -15.11
CA GLN A 143 1.66 14.96 -16.46
C GLN A 143 1.82 13.94 -17.59
N VAL A 144 1.98 12.66 -17.25
CA VAL A 144 2.08 11.57 -18.24
C VAL A 144 0.68 11.23 -18.70
N GLU A 145 0.43 11.37 -19.99
CA GLU A 145 -0.84 11.02 -20.62
C GLU A 145 -0.62 10.07 -21.79
N ILE A 146 -1.57 9.16 -22.00
CA ILE A 146 -1.54 8.31 -23.18
C ILE A 146 -1.84 9.16 -24.44
N ASP A 147 -0.99 9.00 -25.46
CA ASP A 147 -1.19 9.66 -26.74
C ASP A 147 -2.37 9.00 -27.48
N ASN A 148 -3.38 9.79 -27.84
CA ASN A 148 -4.60 9.25 -28.44
C ASN A 148 -4.35 8.65 -29.84
N ASP A 149 -3.42 9.20 -30.62
CA ASP A 149 -3.15 8.74 -31.97
C ASP A 149 -2.33 7.44 -31.96
N GLU A 150 -1.41 7.32 -31.02
CA GLU A 150 -0.68 6.10 -30.79
C GLU A 150 -1.56 5.01 -30.14
N TYR A 151 -2.48 5.40 -29.26
CA TYR A 151 -3.38 4.47 -28.57
C TYR A 151 -4.35 3.77 -29.53
N LYS A 152 -4.89 4.51 -30.50
CA LYS A 152 -5.80 3.90 -31.50
C LYS A 152 -5.11 2.86 -32.38
N LEU A 153 -3.78 2.95 -32.53
CA LEU A 153 -2.97 1.99 -33.30
C LEU A 153 -2.52 0.78 -32.46
N LEU A 154 -2.82 0.73 -31.16
CA LEU A 154 -2.46 -0.38 -30.29
C LEU A 154 -2.92 -1.72 -30.89
N PRO A 155 -2.00 -2.68 -31.13
CA PRO A 155 -2.35 -4.00 -31.63
C PRO A 155 -3.05 -4.82 -30.52
N ILE A 156 -4.20 -5.38 -30.82
CA ILE A 156 -4.99 -6.23 -29.94
C ILE A 156 -4.83 -7.68 -30.37
N LEU A 157 -4.30 -8.50 -29.47
CA LEU A 157 -4.05 -9.91 -29.69
C LEU A 157 -5.34 -10.70 -29.53
N LEU A 158 -5.71 -11.46 -30.56
CA LEU A 158 -7.00 -12.16 -30.66
C LEU A 158 -6.79 -13.62 -31.04
N PRO A 159 -6.90 -14.55 -30.08
CA PRO A 159 -7.14 -15.97 -30.40
C PRO A 159 -8.55 -16.19 -30.95
N PRO A 160 -8.85 -17.39 -31.47
CA PRO A 160 -10.23 -17.79 -31.78
C PRO A 160 -11.16 -17.61 -30.58
N VAL A 161 -12.44 -17.27 -30.80
CA VAL A 161 -13.37 -16.88 -29.72
C VAL A 161 -13.61 -17.98 -28.69
N ASP A 162 -13.56 -19.24 -29.07
CA ASP A 162 -13.61 -20.39 -28.18
C ASP A 162 -12.40 -20.44 -27.24
N VAL A 163 -11.20 -20.12 -27.74
CA VAL A 163 -9.96 -20.01 -26.95
C VAL A 163 -10.02 -18.79 -26.03
N GLN A 164 -10.56 -17.65 -26.49
CA GLN A 164 -10.76 -16.48 -25.64
C GLN A 164 -11.62 -16.81 -24.42
N ARG A 165 -12.72 -17.54 -24.61
CA ARG A 165 -13.61 -17.97 -23.51
C ARG A 165 -12.91 -18.93 -22.57
N ALA A 166 -12.18 -19.92 -23.10
CA ALA A 166 -11.41 -20.83 -22.28
C ALA A 166 -10.36 -20.11 -21.41
N ILE A 167 -9.65 -19.12 -21.98
CA ILE A 167 -8.69 -18.28 -21.25
C ILE A 167 -9.40 -17.48 -20.15
N ALA A 168 -10.54 -16.86 -20.48
CA ALA A 168 -11.30 -16.07 -19.51
C ALA A 168 -11.79 -16.94 -18.34
N ASP A 169 -12.41 -18.09 -18.63
CA ASP A 169 -12.90 -19.03 -17.62
C ASP A 169 -11.77 -19.55 -16.72
N TYR A 170 -10.63 -19.88 -17.31
CA TYR A 170 -9.43 -20.32 -16.58
C TYR A 170 -8.90 -19.20 -15.65
N LEU A 171 -8.73 -17.98 -16.18
CA LEU A 171 -8.23 -16.86 -15.41
C LEU A 171 -9.20 -16.44 -14.31
N ASP A 172 -10.49 -16.39 -14.58
CA ASP A 172 -11.51 -16.06 -13.57
C ASP A 172 -11.44 -17.04 -12.39
N ARG A 173 -11.29 -18.35 -12.67
CA ARG A 173 -11.18 -19.39 -11.63
C ARG A 173 -9.84 -19.30 -10.86
N GLU A 174 -8.72 -19.30 -11.57
CA GLU A 174 -7.42 -19.40 -10.94
C GLU A 174 -7.02 -18.10 -10.19
N THR A 175 -7.37 -16.93 -10.76
CA THR A 175 -7.12 -15.67 -10.05
C THR A 175 -7.99 -15.54 -8.81
N ALA A 176 -9.25 -15.98 -8.84
CA ALA A 176 -10.10 -15.99 -7.65
C ALA A 176 -9.53 -16.86 -6.53
N ARG A 177 -8.96 -18.03 -6.87
CA ARG A 177 -8.28 -18.91 -5.89
C ARG A 177 -7.05 -18.22 -5.27
N ILE A 178 -6.22 -17.60 -6.11
CA ILE A 178 -5.02 -16.89 -5.64
C ILE A 178 -5.42 -15.68 -4.77
N ASP A 179 -6.43 -14.91 -5.19
CA ASP A 179 -6.93 -13.73 -4.46
C ASP A 179 -7.51 -14.14 -3.09
N THR A 180 -8.24 -15.25 -3.01
CA THR A 180 -8.73 -15.80 -1.74
C THR A 180 -7.57 -16.18 -0.82
N LEU A 181 -6.57 -16.88 -1.35
CA LEU A 181 -5.39 -17.28 -0.59
C LEU A 181 -4.62 -16.05 -0.05
N ILE A 182 -4.41 -15.03 -0.88
CA ILE A 182 -3.79 -13.77 -0.45
C ILE A 182 -4.58 -13.12 0.70
N GLN A 183 -5.91 -13.08 0.61
CA GLN A 183 -6.76 -12.52 1.66
C GLN A 183 -6.66 -13.32 2.97
N GLU A 184 -6.62 -14.65 2.90
CA GLU A 184 -6.43 -15.50 4.08
C GLU A 184 -5.07 -15.28 4.74
N GLN A 185 -4.01 -15.17 3.94
CA GLN A 185 -2.66 -14.88 4.46
C GLN A 185 -2.55 -13.47 5.05
N GLN A 186 -3.21 -12.46 4.46
CA GLN A 186 -3.27 -11.12 5.04
C GLN A 186 -3.95 -11.13 6.41
N ARG A 187 -5.05 -11.87 6.56
CA ARG A 187 -5.71 -12.05 7.86
C ARG A 187 -4.81 -12.78 8.87
N LEU A 188 -4.03 -13.76 8.42
CA LEU A 188 -3.07 -14.43 9.28
C LEU A 188 -2.02 -13.44 9.81
N VAL A 189 -1.47 -12.56 8.98
CA VAL A 189 -0.55 -11.50 9.42
C VAL A 189 -1.19 -10.59 10.47
N GLU A 190 -2.46 -10.18 10.27
CA GLU A 190 -3.19 -9.38 11.26
C GLU A 190 -3.33 -10.13 12.59
N MET A 191 -3.75 -11.40 12.57
CA MET A 191 -3.87 -12.22 13.77
C MET A 191 -2.52 -12.46 14.47
N LEU A 192 -1.44 -12.62 13.73
CA LEU A 192 -0.08 -12.76 14.28
C LEU A 192 0.37 -11.47 14.99
N ARG A 193 0.06 -10.30 14.42
CA ARG A 193 0.32 -9.00 15.05
C ARG A 193 -0.48 -8.81 16.33
N GLU A 194 -1.76 -9.19 16.34
CA GLU A 194 -2.60 -9.19 17.54
C GLU A 194 -2.05 -10.16 18.61
N ARG A 195 -1.64 -11.36 18.22
CA ARG A 195 -1.02 -12.34 19.11
C ARG A 195 0.27 -11.82 19.72
N ARG A 196 1.10 -11.13 18.93
CA ARG A 196 2.32 -10.49 19.39
C ARG A 196 2.04 -9.46 20.49
N GLN A 197 1.01 -8.63 20.29
CA GLN A 197 0.56 -7.66 21.29
C GLN A 197 0.04 -8.36 22.55
N ALA A 198 -0.81 -9.37 22.42
CA ALA A 198 -1.36 -10.12 23.53
C ALA A 198 -0.28 -10.86 24.33
N ALA A 199 0.78 -11.35 23.67
CA ALA A 199 1.93 -11.97 24.34
C ALA A 199 2.67 -10.96 25.22
N ALA A 200 2.91 -9.73 24.71
CA ALA A 200 3.49 -8.66 25.53
C ALA A 200 2.61 -8.33 26.76
N ASP A 201 1.30 -8.23 26.54
CA ASP A 201 0.35 -7.94 27.63
C ASP A 201 0.31 -9.06 28.67
N THR A 202 0.48 -10.31 28.27
CA THR A 202 0.49 -11.47 29.17
C THR A 202 1.80 -11.55 29.98
N GLU A 203 2.94 -11.42 29.32
CA GLU A 203 4.25 -11.55 29.94
C GLU A 203 4.61 -10.36 30.86
N LEU A 204 4.17 -9.14 30.49
CA LEU A 204 4.46 -7.90 31.22
C LEU A 204 3.26 -7.35 31.99
N GLY A 205 2.07 -7.93 31.84
CA GLY A 205 0.85 -7.45 32.46
C GLY A 205 0.69 -7.84 33.92
N ALA A 206 1.49 -8.79 34.40
CA ALA A 206 1.52 -9.15 35.82
C ALA A 206 2.03 -7.96 36.65
N ARG A 207 1.22 -7.50 37.61
CA ARG A 207 1.64 -6.45 38.54
C ARG A 207 2.63 -7.00 39.54
N VAL A 208 3.90 -7.07 39.11
CA VAL A 208 5.01 -7.51 39.95
C VAL A 208 5.95 -6.34 40.12
N GLY A 209 6.33 -6.06 41.36
CA GLY A 209 7.26 -4.98 41.65
C GLY A 209 6.62 -3.77 42.36
N THR A 210 7.39 -2.67 42.45
CA THR A 210 6.94 -1.45 43.10
C THR A 210 6.41 -0.47 42.06
N SER A 211 5.17 0.00 42.30
CA SER A 211 4.54 1.01 41.40
C SER A 211 5.21 2.36 41.59
N GLN A 212 5.85 2.85 40.54
CA GLN A 212 6.56 4.13 40.56
C GLN A 212 6.31 4.91 39.26
N ARG A 213 6.46 6.24 39.32
CA ARG A 213 6.32 7.10 38.14
C ARG A 213 7.56 6.99 37.24
N LEU A 214 7.32 7.00 35.93
CA LEU A 214 8.41 6.92 34.92
C LEU A 214 9.49 7.97 35.09
N LYS A 215 9.18 9.15 35.58
CA LYS A 215 10.17 10.21 35.86
C LYS A 215 11.33 9.80 36.77
N TRP A 216 11.18 8.72 37.52
CA TRP A 216 12.25 8.19 38.36
C TRP A 216 13.18 7.22 37.62
N PHE A 217 12.80 6.83 36.41
CA PHE A 217 13.50 5.84 35.58
C PHE A 217 13.99 6.42 34.26
N LEU A 218 13.50 7.59 33.85
CA LEU A 218 13.77 8.21 32.56
C LEU A 218 14.26 9.65 32.73
N GLU A 219 15.32 9.98 32.00
CA GLU A 219 15.83 11.33 31.80
C GLU A 219 15.51 11.77 30.37
N GLU A 220 14.89 12.96 30.21
CA GLU A 220 14.66 13.56 28.88
C GLU A 220 15.97 14.19 28.38
N LEU A 221 16.34 13.85 27.13
CA LEU A 221 17.50 14.41 26.44
C LEU A 221 17.03 15.35 25.33
N ASP A 222 17.61 16.53 25.26
CA ASP A 222 17.31 17.53 24.22
C ASP A 222 18.58 18.06 23.54
N ILE A 223 19.52 17.16 23.23
CA ILE A 223 20.75 17.48 22.49
C ILE A 223 20.38 17.63 21.01
N ARG A 224 20.83 18.71 20.37
CA ARG A 224 20.53 19.01 18.99
C ARG A 224 21.66 18.58 18.05
N ALA A 225 21.33 18.27 16.79
CA ALA A 225 22.30 17.82 15.79
C ALA A 225 23.40 18.86 15.51
N ASN A 226 23.08 20.18 15.59
CA ASN A 226 24.07 21.25 15.47
C ASN A 226 25.02 21.38 16.66
N GLU A 227 24.76 20.70 17.76
CA GLU A 227 25.62 20.69 18.97
C GLU A 227 26.67 19.57 18.95
N VAL A 228 26.57 18.65 17.97
CA VAL A 228 27.50 17.53 17.81
C VAL A 228 28.21 17.59 16.46
N PRO A 229 29.51 17.23 16.40
CA PRO A 229 30.29 17.28 15.16
C PRO A 229 30.06 16.07 14.25
N GLU A 230 29.29 15.06 14.69
CA GLU A 230 29.10 13.80 13.99
C GLU A 230 28.02 13.93 12.92
N ASP A 231 28.24 13.32 11.74
CA ASP A 231 27.22 13.13 10.73
C ASP A 231 26.42 11.86 11.08
N LEU A 232 25.25 12.06 11.69
CA LEU A 232 24.42 11.00 12.23
C LEU A 232 23.26 10.64 11.29
N PRO A 233 22.95 9.32 11.12
CA PRO A 233 21.85 8.89 10.29
C PRO A 233 20.50 9.35 10.82
N LEU A 234 19.58 9.64 9.90
CA LEU A 234 18.21 9.98 10.25
C LEU A 234 17.44 8.71 10.64
N MET A 235 16.84 8.73 11.83
CA MET A 235 16.05 7.64 12.37
C MET A 235 14.55 7.91 12.22
N SER A 236 13.77 6.86 12.06
CA SER A 236 12.32 6.90 12.01
C SER A 236 11.71 5.98 13.06
N VAL A 237 10.50 6.33 13.54
CA VAL A 237 9.79 5.56 14.58
C VAL A 237 8.42 5.10 14.06
N SER A 238 8.17 3.80 14.11
CA SER A 238 6.89 3.18 13.75
C SER A 238 6.29 2.38 14.90
N ILE A 239 5.01 2.09 14.77
CA ILE A 239 4.26 1.19 15.66
C ILE A 239 4.81 -0.24 15.53
N ASP A 240 5.02 -0.70 14.30
CA ASP A 240 5.32 -2.09 13.97
C ASP A 240 6.77 -2.49 14.31
N TRP A 241 7.74 -1.68 13.89
CA TRP A 241 9.16 -2.03 14.00
C TRP A 241 9.98 -1.16 14.99
N GLY A 242 9.35 -0.22 15.67
CA GLY A 242 10.04 0.64 16.65
C GLY A 242 10.92 1.70 15.97
N VAL A 243 12.24 1.73 16.28
CA VAL A 243 13.21 2.69 15.74
C VAL A 243 14.10 2.01 14.72
N ARG A 244 14.22 2.58 13.51
CA ARG A 244 15.13 2.14 12.44
C ARG A 244 15.67 3.33 11.66
N ARG A 245 16.71 3.09 10.89
CA ARG A 245 17.20 4.08 9.92
C ARG A 245 16.10 4.37 8.90
N ARG A 246 15.96 5.65 8.55
CA ARG A 246 14.92 6.08 7.62
C ARG A 246 15.17 5.57 6.20
N ASP A 247 16.42 5.52 5.75
CA ASP A 247 16.83 5.04 4.44
C ASP A 247 16.56 3.53 4.23
N GLU A 248 16.44 2.75 5.32
CA GLU A 248 16.07 1.33 5.27
C GLU A 248 14.54 1.11 5.09
N VAL A 249 13.71 2.09 5.47
CA VAL A 249 12.25 1.90 5.55
C VAL A 249 11.45 2.76 4.58
N THR A 250 12.06 3.75 3.95
CA THR A 250 11.43 4.58 2.92
C THR A 250 12.47 5.19 1.98
N ALA A 251 12.11 5.26 0.70
CA ALA A 251 12.90 5.97 -0.31
C ALA A 251 12.64 7.49 -0.30
N ASP A 252 11.68 7.97 0.51
CA ASP A 252 11.36 9.39 0.60
C ASP A 252 12.49 10.15 1.30
N GLU A 253 12.93 11.26 0.72
CA GLU A 253 13.86 12.20 1.34
C GLU A 253 13.30 12.81 2.64
N ALA A 254 14.19 13.35 3.49
CA ALA A 254 13.77 14.08 4.67
C ALA A 254 12.84 15.24 4.28
N ARG A 255 11.73 15.42 5.01
CA ARG A 255 10.80 16.53 4.74
C ARG A 255 11.40 17.91 4.99
N ALA A 256 12.43 18.00 5.84
CA ALA A 256 13.15 19.23 6.14
C ALA A 256 14.48 19.22 5.40
N ALA A 257 14.78 20.33 4.71
CA ALA A 257 16.08 20.54 4.06
C ALA A 257 17.20 20.81 5.09
N ASP A 258 16.87 21.30 6.29
CA ASP A 258 17.78 21.57 7.40
C ASP A 258 17.46 20.64 8.57
N LEU A 259 18.43 19.80 8.94
CA LEU A 259 18.34 18.83 10.03
C LEU A 259 19.05 19.31 11.31
N SER A 260 19.62 20.51 11.34
CA SER A 260 20.40 21.05 12.47
C SER A 260 19.64 21.07 13.79
N ASN A 261 18.32 21.24 13.72
CA ASN A 261 17.44 21.28 14.89
C ASN A 261 16.87 19.90 15.29
N TYR A 262 17.30 18.82 14.64
CA TYR A 262 16.89 17.47 15.01
C TYR A 262 17.53 17.06 16.33
N LYS A 263 16.86 16.14 17.07
CA LYS A 263 17.37 15.66 18.35
C LYS A 263 18.29 14.49 18.15
N VAL A 264 19.39 14.47 18.88
CA VAL A 264 20.34 13.35 18.90
C VAL A 264 19.81 12.25 19.83
N CYS A 265 19.81 11.01 19.36
CA CYS A 265 19.63 9.82 20.17
C CYS A 265 20.89 8.95 20.08
N ARG A 266 21.26 8.32 21.19
CA ARG A 266 22.36 7.36 21.25
C ARG A 266 21.79 5.95 21.32
N ARG A 267 22.59 4.97 20.93
CA ARG A 267 22.21 3.56 21.02
C ARG A 267 21.67 3.22 22.42
N GLY A 268 20.48 2.64 22.48
CA GLY A 268 19.79 2.29 23.71
C GLY A 268 18.90 3.39 24.30
N ASP A 269 18.92 4.61 23.77
CA ASP A 269 17.95 5.64 24.16
C ASP A 269 16.54 5.26 23.67
N LEU A 270 15.54 5.48 24.49
CA LEU A 270 14.13 5.30 24.13
C LEU A 270 13.65 6.51 23.32
N VAL A 271 13.24 6.26 22.09
CA VAL A 271 12.71 7.28 21.19
C VAL A 271 11.20 7.11 21.02
N ILE A 272 10.45 8.19 21.20
CA ILE A 272 8.99 8.17 21.20
C ILE A 272 8.46 9.18 20.19
N ASN A 273 7.65 8.71 19.24
CA ASN A 273 6.85 9.58 18.39
C ASN A 273 5.65 10.11 19.18
N ARG A 274 5.74 11.33 19.71
CA ARG A 274 4.75 11.91 20.61
C ARG A 274 3.33 12.00 20.02
N MET A 275 3.22 12.05 18.68
CA MET A 275 1.93 12.10 17.98
C MET A 275 1.28 10.72 17.83
N ARG A 276 2.06 9.63 17.94
CA ARG A 276 1.59 8.24 17.80
C ARG A 276 2.00 7.34 18.97
N ALA A 277 2.50 7.89 20.06
CA ALA A 277 2.89 7.14 21.25
C ALA A 277 1.75 6.29 21.80
N PHE A 278 0.53 6.83 21.80
CA PHE A 278 -0.69 6.14 22.21
C PHE A 278 -1.13 5.00 21.28
N GLN A 279 -0.40 4.77 20.21
CA GLN A 279 -0.52 3.63 19.31
C GLN A 279 0.69 2.69 19.43
N GLY A 280 1.63 2.97 20.34
CA GLY A 280 2.84 2.19 20.52
C GLY A 280 4.03 2.58 19.64
N ALA A 281 3.99 3.76 18.98
CA ALA A 281 5.11 4.25 18.18
C ALA A 281 6.26 4.74 19.06
N LEU A 282 7.03 3.80 19.59
CA LEU A 282 8.21 3.98 20.42
C LEU A 282 9.18 2.79 20.29
N GLY A 283 10.41 2.96 20.69
CA GLY A 283 11.41 1.89 20.71
C GLY A 283 12.78 2.38 21.13
N LEU A 284 13.72 1.47 21.29
CA LEU A 284 15.12 1.80 21.53
C LEU A 284 15.82 2.14 20.22
N ALA A 285 16.69 3.16 20.25
CA ALA A 285 17.59 3.45 19.15
C ALA A 285 18.59 2.30 18.98
N PRO A 286 18.68 1.67 17.79
CA PRO A 286 19.60 0.55 17.56
C PRO A 286 21.05 1.02 17.41
N GLU A 287 21.25 2.27 17.07
CA GLU A 287 22.54 2.97 16.89
C GLU A 287 22.38 4.47 17.19
N ASP A 288 23.48 5.19 17.16
CA ASP A 288 23.47 6.64 17.28
C ASP A 288 22.83 7.28 16.04
N GLY A 289 21.98 8.28 16.22
CA GLY A 289 21.26 8.90 15.11
C GLY A 289 20.56 10.19 15.51
N ILE A 290 19.85 10.77 14.55
CA ILE A 290 19.02 11.97 14.76
C ILE A 290 17.55 11.67 14.48
N VAL A 291 16.67 12.31 15.23
CA VAL A 291 15.21 12.16 15.13
C VAL A 291 14.51 13.50 15.05
N SER A 292 13.28 13.50 14.52
CA SER A 292 12.46 14.71 14.43
C SER A 292 12.41 15.47 15.76
N PRO A 293 12.43 16.81 15.74
CA PRO A 293 12.25 17.65 16.95
C PRO A 293 10.96 17.34 17.72
N ASP A 294 9.93 16.84 17.04
CA ASP A 294 8.66 16.46 17.64
C ASP A 294 8.71 15.16 18.45
N TYR A 295 9.78 14.38 18.30
CA TYR A 295 9.96 13.15 19.08
C TYR A 295 10.57 13.45 20.45
N ALA A 296 10.31 12.58 21.41
CA ALA A 296 11.02 12.58 22.69
C ALA A 296 12.16 11.57 22.66
N VAL A 297 13.31 11.96 23.17
CA VAL A 297 14.47 11.07 23.41
C VAL A 297 14.63 10.98 24.92
N LEU A 298 14.56 9.75 25.43
CA LEU A 298 14.59 9.47 26.86
C LEU A 298 15.66 8.41 27.14
N ARG A 299 16.43 8.61 28.21
CA ARG A 299 17.43 7.64 28.66
C ARG A 299 16.96 6.94 29.91
N ALA A 300 17.00 5.61 29.90
CA ALA A 300 16.70 4.84 31.09
C ALA A 300 17.87 4.90 32.09
N VAL A 301 17.55 4.95 33.39
CA VAL A 301 18.58 4.81 34.45
C VAL A 301 19.17 3.40 34.45
N PRO A 302 20.41 3.21 34.92
CA PRO A 302 21.09 1.90 34.83
C PRO A 302 20.40 0.72 35.53
N GLN A 303 19.48 1.00 36.47
CA GLN A 303 18.73 -0.02 37.22
C GLN A 303 17.51 -0.57 36.43
N VAL A 304 17.15 0.04 35.30
CA VAL A 304 16.03 -0.39 34.47
C VAL A 304 16.53 -0.86 33.10
N ASN A 305 16.16 -2.08 32.75
CA ASN A 305 16.44 -2.62 31.43
C ASN A 305 15.62 -1.87 30.37
N GLY A 306 16.30 -1.19 29.44
CA GLY A 306 15.65 -0.36 28.41
C GLY A 306 14.73 -1.17 27.51
N GLU A 307 15.07 -2.43 27.17
CA GLU A 307 14.22 -3.29 26.34
C GLU A 307 12.95 -3.70 27.09
N TRP A 308 13.10 -4.05 28.37
CA TRP A 308 11.96 -4.33 29.23
C TRP A 308 11.02 -3.11 29.28
N LEU A 309 11.59 -1.93 29.52
CA LEU A 309 10.82 -0.69 29.60
C LEU A 309 10.11 -0.36 28.28
N ALA A 310 10.80 -0.48 27.15
CA ALA A 310 10.20 -0.25 25.85
C ALA A 310 9.05 -1.24 25.55
N ALA A 311 9.19 -2.50 25.93
CA ALA A 311 8.14 -3.51 25.80
C ALA A 311 6.97 -3.25 26.76
N ALA A 312 7.24 -2.90 28.01
CA ALA A 312 6.21 -2.55 29.00
C ALA A 312 5.38 -1.32 28.58
N MET A 313 6.02 -0.32 27.96
CA MET A 313 5.35 0.86 27.44
C MET A 313 4.52 0.60 26.16
N LYS A 314 4.69 -0.56 25.52
CA LYS A 314 3.85 -1.01 24.38
C LYS A 314 2.67 -1.86 24.82
N THR A 315 2.56 -2.27 26.07
CA THR A 315 1.40 -3.02 26.57
C THR A 315 0.11 -2.23 26.41
N GLY A 316 -1.01 -2.91 26.14
CA GLY A 316 -2.31 -2.29 25.95
C GLY A 316 -2.72 -1.42 27.14
N ARG A 317 -2.39 -1.84 28.37
CA ARG A 317 -2.58 -1.05 29.58
C ARG A 317 -1.84 0.29 29.52
N PHE A 318 -0.56 0.26 29.19
CA PHE A 318 0.27 1.48 29.16
C PHE A 318 -0.12 2.40 28.00
N VAL A 319 -0.41 1.84 26.84
CA VAL A 319 -0.94 2.55 25.67
C VAL A 319 -2.25 3.26 26.01
N SER A 320 -3.16 2.62 26.72
CA SER A 320 -4.42 3.23 27.21
C SER A 320 -4.16 4.40 28.17
N GLU A 321 -3.19 4.26 29.08
CA GLU A 321 -2.78 5.33 29.99
C GLU A 321 -2.20 6.55 29.22
N MET A 322 -1.43 6.31 28.16
CA MET A 322 -0.95 7.38 27.28
C MET A 322 -2.12 8.06 26.54
N ALA A 323 -3.07 7.27 26.03
CA ALA A 323 -4.22 7.79 25.28
C ALA A 323 -5.08 8.74 26.16
N CYS A 324 -5.28 8.42 27.44
CA CYS A 324 -6.00 9.28 28.38
C CYS A 324 -5.31 10.62 28.67
N ARG A 325 -4.02 10.75 28.37
CA ARG A 325 -3.22 11.97 28.62
C ARG A 325 -2.94 12.80 27.39
N ILE A 326 -3.52 12.45 26.24
CA ILE A 326 -3.35 13.22 25.02
C ILE A 326 -4.01 14.58 25.14
N LYS A 327 -3.26 15.62 24.77
CA LYS A 327 -3.76 17.00 24.67
C LYS A 327 -3.82 17.41 23.19
N GLY A 328 -4.89 18.06 22.78
CA GLY A 328 -5.08 18.56 21.42
C GLY A 328 -6.29 18.01 20.67
N ILE A 329 -7.14 17.19 21.32
CA ILE A 329 -8.48 16.94 20.84
C ILE A 329 -9.32 18.14 21.31
N GLY A 330 -9.15 19.29 20.61
CA GLY A 330 -9.90 20.51 20.90
C GLY A 330 -11.30 20.43 20.33
N SER A 331 -12.27 20.97 21.06
CA SER A 331 -13.62 21.26 20.58
C SER A 331 -13.54 22.07 19.28
N ALA A 332 -14.40 21.77 18.33
CA ALA A 332 -14.50 22.38 17.00
C ALA A 332 -14.74 23.91 17.01
N GLU A 333 -14.81 24.54 18.16
CA GLU A 333 -15.16 25.97 18.32
C GLU A 333 -14.00 26.95 18.22
N LEU A 334 -12.74 26.51 18.12
CA LEU A 334 -11.56 27.39 18.11
C LEU A 334 -10.60 27.18 16.93
N GLY A 335 -11.05 26.77 15.75
CA GLY A 335 -10.39 27.03 14.46
C GLY A 335 -8.95 26.53 14.22
N ALA A 336 -8.29 25.87 15.20
CA ALA A 336 -6.95 25.35 15.06
C ALA A 336 -6.91 23.89 15.55
N ALA A 337 -7.12 22.94 14.66
CA ALA A 337 -6.89 21.53 14.91
C ALA A 337 -5.39 21.31 15.20
N ARG A 338 -5.00 21.30 16.46
CA ARG A 338 -3.65 20.88 16.87
C ARG A 338 -3.56 19.36 16.77
N THR A 339 -2.54 18.87 16.11
CA THR A 339 -2.25 17.43 16.04
C THR A 339 -2.18 16.85 17.46
N PRO A 340 -2.96 15.81 17.79
CA PRO A 340 -2.95 15.19 19.11
C PRO A 340 -1.54 14.72 19.47
N ARG A 341 -1.06 15.04 20.68
CA ARG A 341 0.26 14.60 21.13
C ARG A 341 0.31 14.46 22.66
N ILE A 342 1.14 13.54 23.13
CA ILE A 342 1.45 13.42 24.55
C ILE A 342 2.62 14.35 24.91
N ASN A 343 2.53 15.05 26.04
CA ASN A 343 3.66 15.80 26.58
C ASN A 343 4.56 14.86 27.38
N VAL A 344 5.88 15.06 27.30
CA VAL A 344 6.86 14.25 28.04
C VAL A 344 6.60 14.26 29.54
N ARG A 345 6.22 15.41 30.10
CA ARG A 345 5.87 15.52 31.51
C ARG A 345 4.69 14.63 31.87
N ASP A 346 3.60 14.65 31.07
CA ASP A 346 2.39 13.85 31.30
C ASP A 346 2.70 12.34 31.13
N LEU A 347 3.57 11.99 30.20
CA LEU A 347 4.11 10.63 30.02
C LEU A 347 4.89 10.19 31.26
N CYS A 348 5.82 11.00 31.75
CA CYS A 348 6.69 10.70 32.87
C CYS A 348 5.94 10.61 34.21
N ASP A 349 4.71 11.13 34.30
CA ASP A 349 3.83 10.98 35.46
C ASP A 349 3.01 9.67 35.44
N ILE A 350 3.07 8.87 34.37
CA ILE A 350 2.45 7.53 34.33
C ILE A 350 3.17 6.61 35.33
N GLN A 351 2.39 5.82 36.05
CA GLN A 351 2.91 4.81 36.97
C GLN A 351 3.13 3.48 36.23
N LEU A 352 4.27 2.85 36.51
CA LEU A 352 4.64 1.53 36.04
C LEU A 352 5.09 0.67 37.21
N ASP A 353 4.67 -0.59 37.24
CA ASP A 353 5.11 -1.57 38.21
C ASP A 353 6.43 -2.15 37.72
N VAL A 354 7.54 -1.83 38.39
CA VAL A 354 8.91 -2.16 37.94
C VAL A 354 9.43 -3.33 38.79
N PRO A 355 9.65 -4.49 38.18
CA PRO A 355 10.22 -5.66 38.85
C PRO A 355 11.73 -5.50 39.11
N ASP A 356 12.30 -6.39 39.86
CA ASP A 356 13.74 -6.45 40.08
C ASP A 356 14.51 -6.68 38.77
N PRO A 357 15.77 -6.18 38.64
CA PRO A 357 16.54 -6.28 37.39
C PRO A 357 16.68 -7.70 36.84
N GLY A 358 16.76 -8.71 37.70
CA GLY A 358 16.80 -10.12 37.29
C GLY A 358 15.52 -10.56 36.64
N MET A 359 14.36 -10.19 37.19
CA MET A 359 13.05 -10.48 36.62
C MET A 359 12.84 -9.74 35.29
N GLN A 360 13.29 -8.48 35.17
CA GLN A 360 13.26 -7.75 33.92
C GLN A 360 13.99 -8.48 32.79
N ALA A 361 15.20 -9.02 33.10
CA ALA A 361 16.00 -9.77 32.14
C ALA A 361 15.30 -11.07 31.68
N ASP A 362 14.68 -11.79 32.63
CA ASP A 362 13.95 -13.02 32.35
C ASP A 362 12.69 -12.76 31.50
N GLU A 363 11.98 -11.71 31.82
CA GLU A 363 10.78 -11.28 31.02
C GLU A 363 11.17 -10.90 29.60
N VAL A 364 12.25 -10.12 29.42
CA VAL A 364 12.78 -9.79 28.10
C VAL A 364 13.17 -11.04 27.32
N ALA A 365 13.86 -12.00 27.97
CA ALA A 365 14.26 -13.23 27.31
C ALA A 365 13.07 -14.09 26.86
N ARG A 366 11.98 -14.12 27.66
CA ARG A 366 10.73 -14.82 27.28
C ARG A 366 10.03 -14.13 26.11
N ILE A 367 9.86 -12.82 26.20
CA ILE A 367 9.21 -12.03 25.14
C ILE A 367 9.97 -12.12 23.82
N ARG A 368 11.31 -11.99 23.85
CA ARG A 368 12.13 -12.12 22.64
C ARG A 368 11.87 -13.44 21.93
N ARG A 369 11.89 -14.57 22.64
CA ARG A 369 11.63 -15.87 22.01
C ARG A 369 10.27 -15.91 21.30
N VAL A 370 9.22 -15.44 21.98
CA VAL A 370 7.86 -15.40 21.39
C VAL A 370 7.78 -14.44 20.21
N PHE A 371 8.45 -13.29 20.31
CA PHE A 371 8.45 -12.29 19.22
C PHE A 371 9.24 -12.80 18.02
N ASP A 372 10.42 -13.40 18.23
CA ASP A 372 11.24 -13.94 17.14
C ASP A 372 10.46 -15.02 16.34
N GLU A 373 9.74 -15.91 17.05
CA GLU A 373 8.87 -16.90 16.40
C GLU A 373 7.74 -16.25 15.58
N ILE A 374 7.04 -15.26 16.15
CA ILE A 374 5.93 -14.58 15.49
C ILE A 374 6.44 -13.71 14.32
N ASP A 375 7.52 -12.97 14.52
CA ASP A 375 8.10 -12.09 13.50
C ASP A 375 8.65 -12.90 12.31
N THR A 376 9.19 -14.10 12.57
CA THR A 376 9.57 -15.05 11.51
C THR A 376 8.34 -15.49 10.69
N LEU A 377 7.25 -15.89 11.36
CA LEU A 377 6.01 -16.30 10.68
C LEU A 377 5.39 -15.15 9.87
N ILE A 378 5.42 -13.93 10.39
CA ILE A 378 4.94 -12.74 9.66
C ILE A 378 5.76 -12.56 8.39
N THR A 379 7.09 -12.59 8.49
CA THR A 379 8.00 -12.41 7.35
C THR A 379 7.80 -13.49 6.29
N GLU A 380 7.69 -14.75 6.69
CA GLU A 380 7.43 -15.86 5.77
C GLU A 380 6.07 -15.70 5.06
N THR A 381 5.04 -15.26 5.80
CA THR A 381 3.70 -15.05 5.27
C THR A 381 3.66 -13.86 4.30
N GLU A 382 4.35 -12.76 4.61
CA GLU A 382 4.46 -11.59 3.72
C GLU A 382 5.21 -11.95 2.43
N ASN A 383 6.31 -12.69 2.51
CA ASN A 383 7.03 -13.22 1.34
C ASN A 383 6.13 -14.14 0.48
N PHE A 384 5.32 -14.99 1.14
CA PHE A 384 4.36 -15.83 0.42
C PHE A 384 3.32 -14.99 -0.35
N ILE A 385 2.79 -13.92 0.27
CA ILE A 385 1.85 -13.00 -0.39
C ILE A 385 2.48 -12.37 -1.63
N GLU A 386 3.71 -11.91 -1.53
CA GLU A 386 4.46 -11.31 -2.65
C GLU A 386 4.61 -12.32 -3.81
N LEU A 387 5.09 -13.52 -3.52
CA LEU A 387 5.22 -14.60 -4.51
C LEU A 387 3.87 -14.99 -5.14
N ALA A 388 2.79 -14.98 -4.37
CA ALA A 388 1.45 -15.26 -4.89
C ALA A 388 0.97 -14.16 -5.86
N GLN A 389 1.27 -12.90 -5.57
CA GLN A 389 0.98 -11.76 -6.46
C GLN A 389 1.79 -11.83 -7.76
N GLU A 390 3.07 -12.15 -7.68
CA GLU A 390 3.93 -12.37 -8.85
C GLU A 390 3.41 -13.53 -9.71
N ARG A 391 3.08 -14.67 -9.09
CA ARG A 391 2.49 -15.82 -9.77
C ARG A 391 1.20 -15.46 -10.49
N ARG A 392 0.33 -14.68 -9.83
CA ARG A 392 -0.93 -14.19 -10.42
C ARG A 392 -0.67 -13.35 -11.68
N ALA A 393 0.27 -12.42 -11.64
CA ALA A 393 0.63 -11.58 -12.77
C ALA A 393 1.25 -12.39 -13.93
N ALA A 394 2.14 -13.33 -13.62
CA ALA A 394 2.75 -14.23 -14.58
C ALA A 394 1.71 -15.14 -15.25
N LEU A 395 0.77 -15.70 -14.48
CA LEU A 395 -0.30 -16.54 -14.98
C LEU A 395 -1.20 -15.81 -15.98
N ILE A 396 -1.62 -14.58 -15.64
CA ILE A 396 -2.41 -13.73 -16.54
C ILE A 396 -1.63 -13.49 -17.84
N THR A 397 -0.37 -13.09 -17.75
CA THR A 397 0.47 -12.85 -18.93
C THR A 397 0.61 -14.09 -19.79
N ALA A 398 0.93 -15.24 -19.21
CA ALA A 398 1.14 -16.48 -19.95
C ALA A 398 -0.15 -16.95 -20.64
N ALA A 399 -1.30 -16.83 -20.00
CA ALA A 399 -2.59 -17.23 -20.57
C ALA A 399 -3.01 -16.30 -21.72
N VAL A 400 -3.01 -14.97 -21.52
CA VAL A 400 -3.50 -14.02 -22.54
C VAL A 400 -2.58 -13.92 -23.75
N THR A 401 -1.29 -14.25 -23.59
CA THR A 401 -0.32 -14.29 -24.69
C THR A 401 -0.17 -15.67 -25.32
N GLY A 402 -0.87 -16.65 -24.77
CA GLY A 402 -0.84 -18.03 -25.28
C GLY A 402 0.45 -18.80 -24.96
N GLN A 403 1.25 -18.36 -24.02
CA GLN A 403 2.45 -19.11 -23.59
C GLN A 403 2.09 -20.44 -22.93
N ILE A 404 0.88 -20.51 -22.30
CA ILE A 404 0.27 -21.74 -21.83
C ILE A 404 -0.97 -22.09 -22.66
N ASP A 405 -1.24 -23.36 -22.90
CA ASP A 405 -2.53 -23.82 -23.46
C ASP A 405 -3.46 -24.16 -22.29
N VAL A 406 -4.41 -23.25 -22.02
CA VAL A 406 -5.33 -23.38 -20.88
C VAL A 406 -6.29 -24.57 -21.03
N ARG A 407 -6.43 -25.15 -22.24
CA ARG A 407 -7.27 -26.33 -22.50
C ARG A 407 -6.62 -27.63 -22.07
N GLU A 408 -5.28 -27.64 -21.94
CA GLU A 408 -4.53 -28.78 -21.44
C GLU A 408 -4.37 -28.78 -19.91
N VAL A 409 -4.61 -27.63 -19.27
CA VAL A 409 -4.37 -27.39 -17.84
C VAL A 409 -5.69 -27.23 -17.06
N ALA A 410 -6.83 -27.20 -17.76
CA ALA A 410 -8.17 -26.98 -17.18
C ALA A 410 -8.78 -28.23 -16.56
#